data_745b8495f645eeefc8af2bf348da0136
#
_entry.id   745b8495f645eeefc8af2bf348da0136
#
_cell.length_a   1.000
_cell.length_b   1.000
_cell.length_c   1.000
_cell.angle_alpha   90.00
_cell.angle_beta   90.00
_cell.angle_gamma   90.00
#
_symmetry.space_group_name_H-M   'P 1'
#
loop_
_entity.id
_entity.type
_entity.pdbx_description
1 polymer ?
#
loop_
_entity_poly.entity_id
_entity_poly.type
_entity_poly.pdbx_seq_one_letter_code
_entity_poly.pdbx_strand_id
1 'polypeptide(L)'
;SEMDSPELKSFITRMAYDEGMPVVADPKIINPSCFLDEVLTQRLPNPFMPDTPQRIATDTSQKLPIRFGETIKLQLERGTAGDLKYIPLVLAGWLRYLLAVDDNGNAFTPSSDPLLAECREALAGITLGSHVTEERLHSLLSNSNIFGVNLEAAGLSGRITGYFNELIAGKGAVLATLRKYTS
;
A
#
# COMPACT_ATOMS: atom_id res chain seq x y z
N SER A 1 9.88 9.71 14.51
CA SER A 1 9.85 9.18 13.12
C SER A 1 8.41 8.93 12.73
N GLU A 2 8.13 8.79 11.43
CA GLU A 2 6.78 8.46 10.93
C GLU A 2 6.27 7.13 11.51
N MET A 3 7.19 6.22 11.87
CA MET A 3 6.87 4.96 12.55
C MET A 3 6.31 5.14 13.98
N ASP A 4 6.39 6.34 14.54
CA ASP A 4 5.79 6.64 15.86
C ASP A 4 4.34 7.15 15.72
N SER A 5 3.84 7.37 14.50
CA SER A 5 2.45 7.76 14.27
C SER A 5 1.48 6.67 14.76
N PRO A 6 0.56 7.02 15.68
CA PRO A 6 -0.46 6.08 16.14
C PRO A 6 -1.36 5.58 14.99
N GLU A 7 -1.65 6.46 14.05
CA GLU A 7 -2.47 6.15 12.88
C GLU A 7 -1.79 5.09 12.00
N LEU A 8 -0.48 5.27 11.73
CA LEU A 8 0.27 4.30 10.93
C LEU A 8 0.39 2.95 11.65
N LYS A 9 0.65 2.95 12.96
CA LYS A 9 0.69 1.71 13.76
C LYS A 9 -0.65 0.98 13.72
N SER A 10 -1.76 1.69 13.95
CA SER A 10 -3.11 1.13 13.88
C SER A 10 -3.39 0.57 12.47
N PHE A 11 -3.03 1.30 11.42
CA PHE A 11 -3.21 0.87 10.05
C PHE A 11 -2.46 -0.44 9.75
N ILE A 12 -1.17 -0.51 10.07
CA ILE A 12 -0.33 -1.70 9.85
C ILE A 12 -0.89 -2.90 10.62
N THR A 13 -1.27 -2.70 11.88
CA THR A 13 -1.85 -3.75 12.71
C THR A 13 -3.14 -4.30 12.11
N ARG A 14 -4.08 -3.45 11.73
CA ARG A 14 -5.34 -3.88 11.10
C ARG A 14 -5.09 -4.59 9.77
N MET A 15 -4.24 -4.05 8.90
CA MET A 15 -3.90 -4.71 7.65
C MET A 15 -3.34 -6.12 7.88
N ALA A 16 -2.44 -6.27 8.84
CA ALA A 16 -1.81 -7.55 9.12
C ALA A 16 -2.80 -8.57 9.70
N TYR A 17 -3.64 -8.17 10.67
CA TYR A 17 -4.58 -9.08 11.32
C TYR A 17 -5.83 -9.34 10.49
N ASP A 18 -6.41 -8.32 9.86
CA ASP A 18 -7.71 -8.45 9.20
C ASP A 18 -7.56 -9.03 7.78
N GLU A 19 -6.44 -8.77 7.11
CA GLU A 19 -6.27 -9.13 5.69
C GLU A 19 -5.14 -10.13 5.43
N GLY A 20 -4.02 -10.03 6.16
CA GLY A 20 -2.90 -10.93 6.02
C GLY A 20 -3.10 -12.24 6.76
N MET A 21 -3.35 -12.19 8.06
CA MET A 21 -3.47 -13.38 8.90
C MET A 21 -4.50 -14.42 8.44
N PRO A 22 -5.69 -14.03 7.91
CA PRO A 22 -6.66 -15.02 7.47
C PRO A 22 -6.18 -15.97 6.38
N VAL A 23 -5.17 -15.58 5.60
CA VAL A 23 -4.61 -16.39 4.50
C VAL A 23 -3.27 -17.04 4.84
N VAL A 24 -2.73 -16.80 6.03
CA VAL A 24 -1.48 -17.43 6.48
C VAL A 24 -1.72 -18.92 6.74
N ALA A 25 -0.93 -19.77 6.11
CA ALA A 25 -0.91 -21.19 6.41
C ALA A 25 -0.26 -21.44 7.78
N ASP A 26 -0.82 -22.38 8.56
CA ASP A 26 -0.24 -22.76 9.84
C ASP A 26 1.11 -23.48 9.63
N PRO A 27 2.25 -22.88 10.03
CA PRO A 27 3.57 -23.45 9.81
C PRO A 27 3.90 -24.60 10.76
N LYS A 28 3.02 -24.92 11.74
CA LYS A 28 3.19 -25.97 12.78
C LYS A 28 4.37 -25.79 13.74
N ILE A 29 5.22 -24.81 13.49
CA ILE A 29 6.48 -24.59 14.25
C ILE A 29 6.36 -23.37 15.16
N ILE A 30 5.71 -22.32 14.68
CA ILE A 30 5.53 -21.04 15.39
C ILE A 30 4.06 -20.66 15.26
N ASN A 31 3.49 -20.11 16.34
CA ASN A 31 2.16 -19.51 16.25
C ASN A 31 2.25 -18.19 15.47
N PRO A 32 1.58 -18.07 14.29
CA PRO A 32 1.68 -16.88 13.45
C PRO A 32 1.26 -15.59 14.16
N SER A 33 0.23 -15.64 15.03
CA SER A 33 -0.21 -14.46 15.77
C SER A 33 0.83 -13.98 16.77
N CYS A 34 1.45 -14.90 17.53
CA CYS A 34 2.51 -14.54 18.47
C CYS A 34 3.72 -13.93 17.74
N PHE A 35 4.08 -14.51 16.57
CA PHE A 35 5.16 -13.95 15.75
C PHE A 35 4.82 -12.55 15.25
N LEU A 36 3.59 -12.34 14.78
CA LEU A 36 3.15 -11.03 14.30
C LEU A 36 3.14 -10.00 15.42
N ASP A 37 2.67 -10.36 16.62
CA ASP A 37 2.72 -9.48 17.80
C ASP A 37 4.16 -9.04 18.11
N GLU A 38 5.12 -9.97 18.10
CA GLU A 38 6.53 -9.65 18.31
C GLU A 38 7.04 -8.68 17.23
N VAL A 39 6.71 -8.93 15.96
CA VAL A 39 7.10 -8.04 14.86
C VAL A 39 6.54 -6.63 15.06
N LEU A 40 5.26 -6.50 15.38
CA LEU A 40 4.59 -5.21 15.51
C LEU A 40 5.01 -4.43 16.75
N THR A 41 5.29 -5.13 17.87
CA THR A 41 5.54 -4.49 19.16
C THR A 41 7.02 -4.30 19.49
N GLN A 42 7.89 -5.14 18.95
CA GLN A 42 9.32 -5.15 19.30
C GLN A 42 10.21 -4.84 18.10
N ARG A 43 9.94 -5.45 16.94
CA ARG A 43 10.85 -5.39 15.81
C ARG A 43 10.66 -4.10 14.98
N LEU A 44 9.42 -3.76 14.61
CA LEU A 44 9.15 -2.55 13.83
C LEU A 44 9.47 -1.25 14.57
N PRO A 45 9.14 -1.09 15.87
CA PRO A 45 9.48 0.13 16.59
C PRO A 45 10.92 0.18 17.09
N ASN A 46 11.75 -0.81 16.78
CA ASN A 46 13.13 -0.88 17.30
C ASN A 46 14.00 0.25 16.70
N PRO A 47 14.45 1.24 17.52
CA PRO A 47 15.24 2.36 17.04
C PRO A 47 16.67 1.98 16.62
N PHE A 48 17.13 0.77 16.96
CA PHE A 48 18.45 0.26 16.58
C PHE A 48 18.45 -0.44 15.21
N MET A 49 17.29 -0.57 14.56
CA MET A 49 17.26 -1.05 13.18
C MET A 49 17.72 0.09 12.24
N PRO A 50 18.88 -0.07 11.57
CA PRO A 50 19.47 1.01 10.76
C PRO A 50 18.77 1.10 9.38
N ASP A 51 17.45 1.17 9.40
CA ASP A 51 16.66 1.19 8.18
C ASP A 51 15.86 2.49 8.07
N THR A 52 15.79 3.04 6.85
CA THR A 52 15.01 4.24 6.57
C THR A 52 13.85 3.91 5.62
N PRO A 53 12.73 4.64 5.71
CA PRO A 53 11.63 4.49 4.75
C PRO A 53 12.11 4.59 3.29
N GLN A 54 13.06 5.47 3.00
CA GLN A 54 13.62 5.66 1.66
C GLN A 54 14.35 4.41 1.17
N ARG A 55 15.16 3.77 2.01
CA ARG A 55 15.84 2.52 1.68
C ARG A 55 14.85 1.38 1.49
N ILE A 56 13.84 1.30 2.33
CA ILE A 56 12.78 0.29 2.21
C ILE A 56 11.97 0.49 0.94
N ALA A 57 11.75 1.73 0.52
CA ALA A 57 11.00 2.06 -0.70
C ALA A 57 11.78 1.81 -2.01
N THR A 58 13.08 1.45 -1.96
CA THR A 58 13.83 1.03 -3.14
C THR A 58 13.21 -0.24 -3.73
N ASP A 59 13.11 -0.32 -5.06
CA ASP A 59 12.60 -1.48 -5.79
C ASP A 59 11.18 -1.92 -5.36
N THR A 60 10.32 -0.98 -5.02
CA THR A 60 8.95 -1.27 -4.53
C THR A 60 8.15 -2.06 -5.56
N SER A 61 8.27 -1.76 -6.86
CA SER A 61 7.58 -2.50 -7.93
C SER A 61 7.93 -3.99 -7.95
N GLN A 62 9.14 -4.36 -7.49
CA GLN A 62 9.57 -5.75 -7.37
C GLN A 62 9.04 -6.41 -6.07
N LYS A 63 8.69 -5.60 -5.08
CA LYS A 63 8.21 -6.07 -3.77
C LYS A 63 6.69 -6.24 -3.72
N LEU A 64 5.95 -5.38 -4.41
CA LEU A 64 4.47 -5.42 -4.39
C LEU A 64 3.90 -6.78 -4.79
N PRO A 65 4.36 -7.44 -5.89
CA PRO A 65 3.86 -8.76 -6.28
C PRO A 65 4.03 -9.80 -5.17
N ILE A 66 5.20 -9.79 -4.53
CA ILE A 66 5.57 -10.78 -3.51
C ILE A 66 4.88 -10.49 -2.18
N ARG A 67 4.70 -9.21 -1.82
CA ARG A 67 4.16 -8.81 -0.51
C ARG A 67 2.63 -8.83 -0.47
N PHE A 68 2.00 -8.39 -1.54
CA PHE A 68 0.54 -8.23 -1.58
C PHE A 68 -0.13 -9.09 -2.65
N GLY A 69 0.53 -9.34 -3.78
CA GLY A 69 -0.05 -10.12 -4.88
C GLY A 69 -0.50 -11.51 -4.45
N GLU A 70 0.32 -12.23 -3.69
CA GLU A 70 -0.04 -13.56 -3.19
C GLU A 70 -1.21 -13.50 -2.18
N THR A 71 -1.22 -12.53 -1.28
CA THR A 71 -2.34 -12.34 -0.35
C THR A 71 -3.63 -12.06 -1.12
N ILE A 72 -3.60 -11.20 -2.14
CA ILE A 72 -4.78 -10.89 -2.96
C ILE A 72 -5.27 -12.15 -3.70
N LYS A 73 -4.37 -12.96 -4.28
CA LYS A 73 -4.73 -14.22 -4.95
C LYS A 73 -5.44 -15.17 -4.00
N LEU A 74 -4.88 -15.37 -2.80
CA LEU A 74 -5.49 -16.23 -1.79
C LEU A 74 -6.86 -15.72 -1.33
N GLN A 75 -7.04 -14.40 -1.22
CA GLN A 75 -8.33 -13.79 -0.92
C GLN A 75 -9.33 -13.95 -2.09
N LEU A 76 -8.86 -13.88 -3.35
CA LEU A 76 -9.69 -14.19 -4.53
C LEU A 76 -10.16 -15.64 -4.53
N GLU A 77 -9.28 -16.59 -4.27
CA GLU A 77 -9.61 -18.02 -4.17
C GLU A 77 -10.65 -18.30 -3.09
N ARG A 78 -10.65 -17.52 -2.02
CA ARG A 78 -11.63 -17.61 -0.92
C ARG A 78 -12.92 -16.82 -1.18
N GLY A 79 -12.98 -16.04 -2.25
CA GLY A 79 -14.12 -15.17 -2.54
C GLY A 79 -14.23 -13.94 -1.62
N THR A 80 -13.15 -13.58 -0.92
CA THR A 80 -13.10 -12.51 0.09
C THR A 80 -12.30 -11.28 -0.36
N ALA A 81 -11.77 -11.28 -1.58
CA ALA A 81 -10.99 -10.13 -2.10
C ALA A 81 -11.78 -8.82 -2.09
N GLY A 82 -13.09 -8.87 -2.31
CA GLY A 82 -13.98 -7.72 -2.23
C GLY A 82 -14.06 -7.07 -0.84
N ASP A 83 -13.67 -7.76 0.22
CA ASP A 83 -13.69 -7.26 1.59
C ASP A 83 -12.40 -6.52 1.97
N LEU A 84 -11.34 -6.66 1.17
CA LEU A 84 -10.05 -6.00 1.40
C LEU A 84 -10.22 -4.48 1.46
N LYS A 85 -9.68 -3.85 2.49
CA LYS A 85 -9.72 -2.40 2.75
C LYS A 85 -8.32 -1.80 2.80
N TYR A 86 -7.43 -2.43 3.56
CA TYR A 86 -6.12 -1.88 3.90
C TYR A 86 -5.09 -2.13 2.80
N ILE A 87 -5.04 -3.32 2.22
CA ILE A 87 -4.16 -3.61 1.08
C ILE A 87 -4.46 -2.68 -0.11
N PRO A 88 -5.72 -2.50 -0.55
CA PRO A 88 -6.03 -1.51 -1.59
C PRO A 88 -5.62 -0.09 -1.24
N LEU A 89 -5.70 0.31 0.04
CA LEU A 89 -5.25 1.62 0.48
C LEU A 89 -3.72 1.76 0.42
N VAL A 90 -2.95 0.68 0.74
CA VAL A 90 -1.49 0.68 0.54
C VAL A 90 -1.14 0.83 -0.94
N LEU A 91 -1.83 0.12 -1.83
CA LEU A 91 -1.59 0.21 -3.27
C LEU A 91 -1.90 1.62 -3.81
N ALA A 92 -2.99 2.24 -3.35
CA ALA A 92 -3.29 3.63 -3.62
C ALA A 92 -2.23 4.59 -3.05
N GLY A 93 -1.72 4.30 -1.84
CA GLY A 93 -0.62 5.02 -1.21
C GLY A 93 0.67 4.96 -2.03
N TRP A 94 0.97 3.80 -2.65
CA TRP A 94 2.10 3.69 -3.56
C TRP A 94 1.92 4.53 -4.82
N LEU A 95 0.74 4.52 -5.45
CA LEU A 95 0.44 5.43 -6.57
C LEU A 95 0.62 6.89 -6.17
N ARG A 96 0.17 7.25 -4.95
CA ARG A 96 0.35 8.60 -4.38
C ARG A 96 1.83 8.96 -4.19
N TYR A 97 2.65 8.03 -3.72
CA TYR A 97 4.10 8.19 -3.58
C TYR A 97 4.78 8.48 -4.93
N LEU A 98 4.34 7.84 -6.02
CA LEU A 98 4.89 8.05 -7.36
C LEU A 98 4.68 9.48 -7.90
N LEU A 99 3.75 10.25 -7.35
CA LEU A 99 3.60 11.67 -7.71
C LEU A 99 4.77 12.53 -7.21
N ALA A 100 5.63 11.99 -6.35
CA ALA A 100 6.83 12.65 -5.83
C ALA A 100 6.56 13.98 -5.10
N VAL A 101 5.44 14.08 -4.40
CA VAL A 101 5.03 15.23 -3.60
C VAL A 101 4.60 14.73 -2.22
N ASP A 102 5.12 15.31 -1.14
CA ASP A 102 4.74 14.95 0.22
C ASP A 102 3.34 15.46 0.63
N ASP A 103 2.91 15.16 1.84
CA ASP A 103 1.59 15.57 2.33
C ASP A 103 1.48 17.10 2.62
N ASN A 104 2.60 17.80 2.67
CA ASN A 104 2.66 19.26 2.76
C ASN A 104 2.72 19.96 1.39
N GLY A 105 2.81 19.19 0.31
CA GLY A 105 2.91 19.71 -1.06
C GLY A 105 4.35 20.00 -1.49
N ASN A 106 5.37 19.51 -0.77
CA ASN A 106 6.77 19.68 -1.16
C ASN A 106 7.19 18.53 -2.08
N ALA A 107 7.95 18.83 -3.12
CA ALA A 107 8.51 17.84 -4.00
C ALA A 107 9.62 17.03 -3.29
N PHE A 108 9.69 15.74 -3.60
CA PHE A 108 10.80 14.87 -3.19
C PHE A 108 11.23 13.97 -4.34
N THR A 109 12.37 13.32 -4.21
CA THR A 109 12.85 12.34 -5.18
C THR A 109 12.46 10.94 -4.71
N PRO A 110 11.61 10.21 -5.44
CA PRO A 110 11.32 8.81 -5.13
C PRO A 110 12.58 7.95 -5.15
N SER A 111 12.59 6.90 -4.33
CA SER A 111 13.67 5.92 -4.33
C SER A 111 13.76 5.20 -5.69
N SER A 112 14.94 4.68 -6.02
CA SER A 112 15.15 3.98 -7.28
C SER A 112 14.25 2.76 -7.40
N ASP A 113 13.70 2.56 -8.61
CA ASP A 113 12.81 1.46 -8.92
C ASP A 113 12.87 1.17 -10.43
N PRO A 114 12.98 -0.09 -10.87
CA PRO A 114 13.09 -0.43 -12.29
C PRO A 114 11.92 0.09 -13.14
N LEU A 115 10.71 0.14 -12.56
CA LEU A 115 9.49 0.59 -13.25
C LEU A 115 9.11 2.04 -12.93
N LEU A 116 9.97 2.78 -12.22
CA LEU A 116 9.64 4.14 -11.75
C LEU A 116 9.26 5.07 -12.90
N ALA A 117 10.04 5.08 -13.97
CA ALA A 117 9.80 5.97 -15.10
C ALA A 117 8.48 5.66 -15.80
N GLU A 118 8.22 4.39 -16.10
CA GLU A 118 7.00 3.91 -16.74
C GLU A 118 5.75 4.23 -15.88
N CYS A 119 5.81 3.90 -14.59
CA CYS A 119 4.69 4.15 -13.69
C CYS A 119 4.41 5.64 -13.51
N ARG A 120 5.44 6.48 -13.47
CA ARG A 120 5.27 7.94 -13.38
C ARG A 120 4.76 8.55 -14.69
N GLU A 121 5.16 8.02 -15.83
CA GLU A 121 4.60 8.43 -17.11
C GLU A 121 3.10 8.12 -17.19
N ALA A 122 2.69 6.94 -16.74
CA ALA A 122 1.27 6.59 -16.63
C ALA A 122 0.47 7.53 -15.72
N LEU A 123 1.09 8.17 -14.73
CA LEU A 123 0.47 9.14 -13.83
C LEU A 123 0.71 10.61 -14.25
N ALA A 124 1.31 10.86 -15.43
CA ALA A 124 1.65 12.21 -15.88
C ALA A 124 0.43 13.13 -15.91
N GLY A 125 0.58 14.36 -15.43
CA GLY A 125 -0.50 15.34 -15.37
C GLY A 125 -1.43 15.21 -14.16
N ILE A 126 -1.32 14.16 -13.34
CA ILE A 126 -2.06 14.04 -12.08
C ILE A 126 -1.31 14.83 -11.00
N THR A 127 -2.03 15.72 -10.33
CA THR A 127 -1.52 16.57 -9.24
C THR A 127 -2.44 16.50 -8.02
N LEU A 128 -2.01 17.09 -6.91
CA LEU A 128 -2.92 17.26 -5.76
C LEU A 128 -4.14 18.08 -6.16
N GLY A 129 -5.31 17.63 -5.76
CA GLY A 129 -6.61 18.20 -6.13
C GLY A 129 -7.19 17.67 -7.45
N SER A 130 -6.47 16.82 -8.19
CA SER A 130 -7.03 16.15 -9.36
C SER A 130 -8.13 15.18 -8.95
N HIS A 131 -9.08 14.93 -9.88
CA HIS A 131 -10.00 13.80 -9.79
C HIS A 131 -9.67 12.80 -10.88
N VAL A 132 -9.47 11.55 -10.50
CA VAL A 132 -8.99 10.47 -11.37
C VAL A 132 -10.05 9.39 -11.50
N THR A 133 -10.29 8.93 -12.71
CA THR A 133 -11.20 7.81 -13.02
C THR A 133 -10.46 6.48 -13.05
N GLU A 134 -11.16 5.36 -12.93
CA GLU A 134 -10.58 4.02 -13.08
C GLU A 134 -9.90 3.85 -14.44
N GLU A 135 -10.53 4.33 -15.49
CA GLU A 135 -9.99 4.29 -16.86
C GLU A 135 -8.61 4.97 -16.94
N ARG A 136 -8.43 6.09 -16.22
CA ARG A 136 -7.14 6.80 -16.19
C ARG A 136 -6.03 5.97 -15.54
N LEU A 137 -6.36 5.06 -14.62
CA LEU A 137 -5.43 4.17 -13.95
C LEU A 137 -5.34 2.77 -14.58
N HIS A 138 -6.12 2.49 -15.62
CA HIS A 138 -6.25 1.18 -16.24
C HIS A 138 -4.88 0.53 -16.56
N SER A 139 -3.98 1.27 -17.23
CA SER A 139 -2.66 0.76 -17.64
C SER A 139 -1.80 0.28 -16.45
N LEU A 140 -1.99 0.86 -15.27
CA LEU A 140 -1.31 0.43 -14.05
C LEU A 140 -2.07 -0.70 -13.36
N LEU A 141 -3.37 -0.54 -13.10
CA LEU A 141 -4.15 -1.46 -12.28
C LEU A 141 -4.40 -2.82 -12.96
N SER A 142 -4.38 -2.87 -14.29
CA SER A 142 -4.45 -4.12 -15.05
C SER A 142 -3.10 -4.85 -15.18
N ASN A 143 -1.99 -4.18 -14.84
CA ASN A 143 -0.64 -4.72 -15.03
C ASN A 143 -0.22 -5.68 -13.92
N SER A 144 -0.38 -6.97 -14.16
CA SER A 144 0.00 -8.03 -13.21
C SER A 144 1.51 -8.14 -12.95
N ASN A 145 2.37 -7.55 -13.80
CA ASN A 145 3.82 -7.52 -13.52
C ASN A 145 4.15 -6.60 -12.34
N ILE A 146 3.34 -5.54 -12.14
CA ILE A 146 3.53 -4.58 -11.04
C ILE A 146 2.98 -5.14 -9.73
N PHE A 147 1.78 -5.75 -9.77
CA PHE A 147 1.05 -6.13 -8.56
C PHE A 147 0.99 -7.64 -8.30
N GLY A 148 1.51 -8.46 -9.22
CA GLY A 148 1.40 -9.92 -9.14
C GLY A 148 0.01 -10.45 -9.52
N VAL A 149 -0.96 -9.59 -9.70
CA VAL A 149 -2.36 -9.88 -10.04
C VAL A 149 -2.93 -8.69 -10.84
N ASN A 150 -3.87 -8.99 -11.74
CA ASN A 150 -4.66 -7.95 -12.40
C ASN A 150 -5.71 -7.43 -11.41
N LEU A 151 -5.52 -6.20 -10.91
CA LEU A 151 -6.38 -5.61 -9.87
C LEU A 151 -7.78 -5.28 -10.38
N GLU A 152 -7.96 -5.03 -11.66
CA GLU A 152 -9.30 -4.84 -12.26
C GLU A 152 -10.06 -6.17 -12.31
N ALA A 153 -9.42 -7.22 -12.80
CA ALA A 153 -10.01 -8.56 -12.80
C ALA A 153 -10.30 -9.05 -11.36
N ALA A 154 -9.53 -8.58 -10.37
CA ALA A 154 -9.77 -8.82 -8.97
C ALA A 154 -10.93 -7.99 -8.37
N GLY A 155 -11.52 -7.07 -9.14
CA GLY A 155 -12.60 -6.19 -8.66
C GLY A 155 -12.15 -5.12 -7.67
N LEU A 156 -10.86 -4.77 -7.65
CA LEU A 156 -10.26 -3.83 -6.68
C LEU A 156 -10.02 -2.43 -7.26
N SER A 157 -10.12 -2.24 -8.58
CA SER A 157 -9.79 -0.98 -9.25
C SER A 157 -10.60 0.20 -8.73
N GLY A 158 -11.91 0.06 -8.58
CA GLY A 158 -12.78 1.13 -8.08
C GLY A 158 -12.41 1.57 -6.67
N ARG A 159 -12.09 0.61 -5.79
CA ARG A 159 -11.68 0.91 -4.41
C ARG A 159 -10.33 1.60 -4.38
N ILE A 160 -9.35 1.12 -5.14
CA ILE A 160 -8.01 1.72 -5.22
C ILE A 160 -8.10 3.13 -5.79
N THR A 161 -8.88 3.34 -6.86
CA THR A 161 -9.10 4.66 -7.44
C THR A 161 -9.78 5.61 -6.47
N GLY A 162 -10.78 5.14 -5.71
CA GLY A 162 -11.43 5.92 -4.66
C GLY A 162 -10.43 6.37 -3.60
N TYR A 163 -9.62 5.45 -3.07
CA TYR A 163 -8.57 5.78 -2.10
C TYR A 163 -7.50 6.71 -2.68
N PHE A 164 -7.11 6.50 -3.93
CA PHE A 164 -6.15 7.38 -4.58
C PHE A 164 -6.69 8.82 -4.66
N ASN A 165 -7.95 9.01 -5.04
CA ASN A 165 -8.59 10.31 -5.04
C ASN A 165 -8.64 10.95 -3.63
N GLU A 166 -8.90 10.17 -2.58
CA GLU A 166 -8.83 10.66 -1.21
C GLU A 166 -7.41 11.12 -0.85
N LEU A 167 -6.39 10.33 -1.18
CA LEU A 167 -4.99 10.60 -0.88
C LEU A 167 -4.40 11.79 -1.65
N ILE A 168 -4.95 12.14 -2.81
CA ILE A 168 -4.52 13.28 -3.62
C ILE A 168 -5.42 14.51 -3.48
N ALA A 169 -6.43 14.48 -2.61
CA ALA A 169 -7.41 15.57 -2.47
C ALA A 169 -6.78 16.93 -2.12
N GLY A 170 -5.59 16.94 -1.54
CA GLY A 170 -4.86 18.18 -1.20
C GLY A 170 -3.78 17.95 -0.15
N LYS A 171 -3.29 19.01 0.43
CA LYS A 171 -2.34 18.96 1.55
C LYS A 171 -3.00 18.36 2.78
N GLY A 172 -2.29 17.49 3.51
CA GLY A 172 -2.80 16.82 4.69
C GLY A 172 -3.74 15.65 4.39
N ALA A 173 -3.98 15.36 3.12
CA ALA A 173 -4.95 14.34 2.70
C ALA A 173 -4.50 12.91 3.08
N VAL A 174 -3.21 12.62 3.09
CA VAL A 174 -2.69 11.30 3.49
C VAL A 174 -3.00 11.03 4.96
N LEU A 175 -2.68 11.97 5.84
CA LEU A 175 -2.96 11.82 7.27
C LEU A 175 -4.46 11.77 7.55
N ALA A 176 -5.25 12.61 6.89
CA ALA A 176 -6.71 12.61 7.01
C ALA A 176 -7.32 11.26 6.59
N THR A 177 -6.85 10.70 5.49
CA THR A 177 -7.29 9.38 5.00
C THR A 177 -6.90 8.28 5.99
N LEU A 178 -5.65 8.26 6.50
CA LEU A 178 -5.25 7.29 7.51
C LEU A 178 -6.15 7.35 8.74
N ARG A 179 -6.43 8.53 9.28
CA ARG A 179 -7.33 8.71 10.44
C ARG A 179 -8.73 8.17 10.17
N LYS A 180 -9.29 8.44 8.98
CA LYS A 180 -10.61 7.95 8.59
C LYS A 180 -10.72 6.42 8.64
N TYR A 181 -9.67 5.71 8.28
CA TYR A 181 -9.67 4.24 8.18
C TYR A 181 -9.05 3.52 9.38
N THR A 182 -8.54 4.25 10.37
CA THR A 182 -7.91 3.69 11.57
C THR A 182 -8.60 4.07 12.88
N SER A 183 -9.57 4.98 12.82
CA SER A 183 -10.44 5.34 13.95
C SER A 183 -11.46 4.25 14.29
#